data_f55d42058f39cc0a384b42bc1f9afdc1
#
_entry.id   f55d42058f39cc0a384b42bc1f9afdc1
#
_cell.length_a   1.000
_cell.length_b   1.000
_cell.length_c   1.000
_cell.angle_alpha   90.00
_cell.angle_beta   90.00
_cell.angle_gamma   90.00
#
_symmetry.space_group_name_H-M   'P 1'
#
loop_
_entity.id
_entity.type
_entity.pdbx_description
1 polymer ?
#
loop_
_entity_poly.entity_id
_entity_poly.type
_entity_poly.pdbx_seq_one_letter_code
_entity_poly.pdbx_strand_id
1 'polypeptide(L)'
;MNKTFVRNLTIAFLCFVPVWMFACKDVKFSEKENRNLASVPKLTWSSITGGRFMDDFETYLTDQFPLRNLCVSIKTAVLRGTGRRYINDVYIGKEGYLIAKESVADYNRVDRLTESINKFADNVKNVSVDFMLIPNTSLIYEDKLPYGAKSNEKEVISHINKSTSDKVNTIDVTDVLIAKKNDGLYYKTDHHWKTKAAYYTFRQYAAYKGITPVSYTHLTLPTKLEV
;
A
#
# COMPACT_ATOMS: atom_id res chain seq x y z
N MET A 1 -29.25 -24.34 27.15
CA MET A 1 -29.87 -23.70 25.98
C MET A 1 -30.53 -24.80 25.12
N ASN A 2 -31.80 -24.63 24.74
CA ASN A 2 -32.56 -25.70 24.05
C ASN A 2 -31.98 -25.95 22.65
N LYS A 3 -31.52 -27.18 22.37
CA LYS A 3 -30.89 -27.57 21.07
C LYS A 3 -31.78 -27.27 19.88
N THR A 4 -33.10 -27.45 20.05
CA THR A 4 -34.10 -27.18 19.01
C THR A 4 -34.20 -25.68 18.72
N PHE A 5 -34.12 -24.83 19.73
CA PHE A 5 -34.13 -23.37 19.57
C PHE A 5 -32.91 -22.86 18.78
N VAL A 6 -31.71 -23.35 19.17
CA VAL A 6 -30.47 -22.97 18.46
C VAL A 6 -30.53 -23.41 17.00
N ARG A 7 -30.95 -24.67 16.75
CA ARG A 7 -31.09 -25.19 15.38
C ARG A 7 -32.05 -24.31 14.55
N ASN A 8 -33.22 -24.03 15.07
CA ASN A 8 -34.22 -23.25 14.34
C ASN A 8 -33.75 -21.81 14.09
N LEU A 9 -33.08 -21.21 15.07
CA LEU A 9 -32.47 -19.87 14.92
C LEU A 9 -31.37 -19.86 13.83
N THR A 10 -30.53 -20.90 13.80
CA THR A 10 -29.48 -21.05 12.78
C THR A 10 -30.09 -21.22 11.38
N ILE A 11 -31.12 -22.06 11.24
CA ILE A 11 -31.82 -22.24 9.94
C ILE A 11 -32.47 -20.93 9.51
N ALA A 12 -33.18 -20.25 10.40
CA ALA A 12 -33.78 -18.94 10.11
C ALA A 12 -32.73 -17.90 9.65
N PHE A 13 -31.60 -17.84 10.31
CA PHE A 13 -30.48 -16.96 9.94
C PHE A 13 -29.92 -17.30 8.55
N LEU A 14 -29.66 -18.59 8.29
CA LEU A 14 -29.13 -19.06 7.01
C LEU A 14 -30.09 -18.80 5.83
N CYS A 15 -31.40 -18.79 6.07
CA CYS A 15 -32.40 -18.44 5.06
C CYS A 15 -32.58 -16.92 4.92
N PHE A 16 -32.54 -16.20 6.04
CA PHE A 16 -32.75 -14.74 6.06
C PHE A 16 -31.64 -13.95 5.37
N VAL A 17 -30.38 -14.32 5.64
CA VAL A 17 -29.22 -13.56 5.11
C VAL A 17 -29.18 -13.52 3.58
N PRO A 18 -29.33 -14.65 2.85
CA PRO A 18 -29.40 -14.61 1.38
C PRO A 18 -30.58 -13.77 0.85
N VAL A 19 -31.78 -13.93 1.43
CA VAL A 19 -32.95 -13.13 1.02
C VAL A 19 -32.70 -11.65 1.22
N TRP A 20 -32.16 -11.26 2.37
CA TRP A 20 -31.80 -9.87 2.66
C TRP A 20 -30.76 -9.34 1.69
N MET A 21 -29.72 -10.10 1.40
CA MET A 21 -28.68 -9.74 0.49
C MET A 21 -29.21 -9.46 -0.92
N PHE A 22 -30.05 -10.33 -1.47
CA PHE A 22 -30.64 -10.14 -2.79
C PHE A 22 -31.75 -9.08 -2.84
N ALA A 23 -32.31 -8.70 -1.68
CA ALA A 23 -33.26 -7.58 -1.58
C ALA A 23 -32.58 -6.20 -1.53
N CYS A 24 -31.29 -6.15 -1.17
CA CYS A 24 -30.53 -4.91 -1.16
C CYS A 24 -30.01 -4.53 -2.56
N LYS A 25 -29.88 -3.22 -2.81
CA LYS A 25 -29.23 -2.74 -4.04
C LYS A 25 -27.71 -2.88 -3.93
N ASP A 26 -27.08 -3.32 -5.01
CA ASP A 26 -25.63 -3.39 -5.11
C ASP A 26 -24.99 -2.00 -4.95
N VAL A 27 -23.89 -1.99 -4.19
CA VAL A 27 -23.03 -0.81 -4.01
C VAL A 27 -21.86 -0.91 -4.98
N LYS A 28 -21.70 0.08 -5.86
CA LYS A 28 -20.65 0.04 -6.89
C LYS A 28 -19.25 0.43 -6.38
N PHE A 29 -19.20 1.32 -5.41
CA PHE A 29 -17.95 1.88 -4.92
C PHE A 29 -17.93 1.95 -3.40
N SER A 30 -16.83 1.54 -2.80
CA SER A 30 -16.57 1.67 -1.36
C SER A 30 -15.73 2.91 -1.10
N GLU A 31 -16.30 3.96 -0.54
CA GLU A 31 -15.56 5.15 -0.14
C GLU A 31 -14.53 4.85 0.96
N LYS A 32 -14.83 3.90 1.85
CA LYS A 32 -13.91 3.51 2.94
C LYS A 32 -12.67 2.78 2.46
N GLU A 33 -12.79 2.02 1.36
CA GLU A 33 -11.70 1.24 0.79
C GLU A 33 -11.14 1.86 -0.49
N ASN A 34 -11.76 2.96 -0.97
CA ASN A 34 -11.41 3.67 -2.19
C ASN A 34 -11.25 2.70 -3.39
N ARG A 35 -12.23 1.78 -3.56
CA ARG A 35 -12.24 0.81 -4.65
C ARG A 35 -13.64 0.49 -5.16
N ASN A 36 -13.70 0.03 -6.39
CA ASN A 36 -14.92 -0.57 -6.93
C ASN A 36 -15.21 -1.91 -6.24
N LEU A 37 -16.47 -2.13 -5.91
CA LEU A 37 -16.94 -3.41 -5.38
C LEU A 37 -17.37 -4.33 -6.53
N ALA A 38 -17.27 -5.64 -6.30
CA ALA A 38 -17.63 -6.63 -7.29
C ALA A 38 -19.13 -6.56 -7.60
N SER A 39 -19.46 -6.69 -8.88
CA SER A 39 -20.82 -6.85 -9.38
C SER A 39 -21.14 -8.31 -9.65
N VAL A 40 -22.43 -8.63 -9.83
CA VAL A 40 -22.86 -9.99 -10.17
C VAL A 40 -22.03 -10.55 -11.33
N PRO A 41 -21.33 -11.66 -11.16
CA PRO A 41 -20.49 -12.24 -12.21
C PRO A 41 -21.34 -12.78 -13.35
N LYS A 42 -20.81 -12.66 -14.57
CA LYS A 42 -21.49 -13.22 -15.74
C LYS A 42 -21.34 -14.75 -15.76
N LEU A 43 -22.48 -15.42 -15.82
CA LEU A 43 -22.54 -16.86 -15.96
C LEU A 43 -22.22 -17.25 -17.40
N THR A 44 -21.04 -17.79 -17.64
CA THR A 44 -20.60 -18.30 -18.95
C THR A 44 -20.07 -19.71 -18.78
N TRP A 45 -20.19 -20.54 -19.82
CA TRP A 45 -19.70 -21.92 -19.76
C TRP A 45 -18.21 -22.01 -19.41
N SER A 46 -17.40 -21.12 -20.00
CA SER A 46 -15.97 -21.04 -19.73
C SER A 46 -15.64 -20.57 -18.29
N SER A 47 -16.47 -19.72 -17.68
CA SER A 47 -16.24 -19.29 -16.29
C SER A 47 -16.58 -20.40 -15.29
N ILE A 48 -17.59 -21.25 -15.61
CA ILE A 48 -17.97 -22.39 -14.78
C ILE A 48 -16.91 -23.49 -14.83
N THR A 49 -16.55 -23.94 -16.05
CA THR A 49 -15.58 -25.02 -16.23
C THR A 49 -14.18 -24.65 -15.79
N GLY A 50 -13.82 -23.38 -15.86
CA GLY A 50 -12.54 -22.84 -15.37
C GLY A 50 -12.50 -22.49 -13.88
N GLY A 51 -13.59 -22.70 -13.13
CA GLY A 51 -13.68 -22.41 -11.70
C GLY A 51 -13.83 -20.90 -11.36
N ARG A 52 -13.53 -20.00 -12.29
CA ARG A 52 -13.51 -18.55 -12.09
C ARG A 52 -14.86 -17.97 -11.64
N PHE A 53 -15.98 -18.58 -12.08
CA PHE A 53 -17.31 -18.12 -11.66
C PHE A 53 -17.48 -18.20 -10.14
N MET A 54 -17.00 -19.27 -9.50
CA MET A 54 -17.15 -19.43 -8.04
C MET A 54 -16.33 -18.41 -7.28
N ASP A 55 -15.09 -18.13 -7.72
CA ASP A 55 -14.20 -17.14 -7.11
C ASP A 55 -14.79 -15.72 -7.24
N ASP A 56 -15.29 -15.38 -8.44
CA ASP A 56 -15.93 -14.08 -8.70
C ASP A 56 -17.24 -13.93 -7.91
N PHE A 57 -18.01 -15.03 -7.77
CA PHE A 57 -19.26 -15.04 -7.00
C PHE A 57 -19.00 -14.92 -5.50
N GLU A 58 -17.99 -15.58 -4.95
CA GLU A 58 -17.58 -15.41 -3.55
C GLU A 58 -17.14 -13.97 -3.28
N THR A 59 -16.38 -13.38 -4.20
CA THR A 59 -15.98 -11.97 -4.13
C THR A 59 -17.20 -11.05 -4.13
N TYR A 60 -18.16 -11.30 -5.02
CA TYR A 60 -19.42 -10.55 -5.07
C TYR A 60 -20.21 -10.67 -3.76
N LEU A 61 -20.40 -11.89 -3.24
CA LEU A 61 -21.09 -12.11 -1.97
C LEU A 61 -20.41 -11.37 -0.82
N THR A 62 -19.10 -11.39 -0.78
CA THR A 62 -18.31 -10.71 0.25
C THR A 62 -18.42 -9.19 0.15
N ASP A 63 -18.40 -8.66 -1.06
CA ASP A 63 -18.42 -7.21 -1.30
C ASP A 63 -19.82 -6.62 -1.09
N GLN A 64 -20.86 -7.36 -1.46
CA GLN A 64 -22.27 -6.89 -1.37
C GLN A 64 -22.97 -7.35 -0.07
N PHE A 65 -22.21 -7.99 0.85
CA PHE A 65 -22.79 -8.45 2.11
C PHE A 65 -23.43 -7.29 2.91
N PRO A 66 -24.69 -7.39 3.33
CA PRO A 66 -25.34 -6.38 4.15
C PRO A 66 -24.55 -6.11 5.43
N LEU A 67 -24.39 -4.84 5.81
CA LEU A 67 -23.60 -4.42 6.97
C LEU A 67 -22.11 -4.82 6.90
N ARG A 68 -21.57 -5.09 5.70
CA ARG A 68 -20.17 -5.47 5.48
C ARG A 68 -19.20 -4.57 6.27
N ASN A 69 -19.36 -3.26 6.18
CA ASN A 69 -18.49 -2.30 6.88
C ASN A 69 -18.53 -2.46 8.41
N LEU A 70 -19.69 -2.81 8.97
CA LEU A 70 -19.85 -3.08 10.40
C LEU A 70 -19.12 -4.40 10.76
N CYS A 71 -19.31 -5.45 9.98
CA CYS A 71 -18.64 -6.73 10.19
C CYS A 71 -17.12 -6.61 10.12
N VAL A 72 -16.59 -5.86 9.14
CA VAL A 72 -15.16 -5.56 9.02
C VAL A 72 -14.65 -4.75 10.23
N SER A 73 -15.42 -3.76 10.69
CA SER A 73 -15.06 -2.97 11.87
C SER A 73 -15.04 -3.81 13.15
N ILE A 74 -16.03 -4.68 13.34
CA ILE A 74 -16.07 -5.61 14.49
C ILE A 74 -14.90 -6.58 14.42
N LYS A 75 -14.63 -7.21 13.28
CA LYS A 75 -13.47 -8.09 13.07
C LYS A 75 -12.18 -7.38 13.46
N THR A 76 -11.98 -6.17 12.96
CA THR A 76 -10.78 -5.37 13.24
C THR A 76 -10.66 -5.03 14.73
N ALA A 77 -11.77 -4.64 15.37
CA ALA A 77 -11.81 -4.35 16.80
C ALA A 77 -11.45 -5.58 17.66
N VAL A 78 -12.00 -6.74 17.33
CA VAL A 78 -11.69 -8.01 18.01
C VAL A 78 -10.21 -8.37 17.82
N LEU A 79 -9.69 -8.31 16.59
CA LEU A 79 -8.29 -8.61 16.31
C LEU A 79 -7.34 -7.66 17.07
N ARG A 80 -7.68 -6.37 17.15
CA ARG A 80 -6.91 -5.40 17.97
C ARG A 80 -7.01 -5.72 19.46
N GLY A 81 -8.21 -6.08 19.93
CA GLY A 81 -8.45 -6.46 21.34
C GLY A 81 -7.67 -7.70 21.77
N THR A 82 -7.39 -8.63 20.85
CA THR A 82 -6.49 -9.77 21.10
C THR A 82 -5.00 -9.44 21.02
N GLY A 83 -4.64 -8.15 20.91
CA GLY A 83 -3.25 -7.70 20.86
C GLY A 83 -2.60 -7.81 19.47
N ARG A 84 -3.36 -8.17 18.42
CA ARG A 84 -2.81 -8.26 17.07
C ARG A 84 -2.39 -6.87 16.57
N ARG A 85 -1.12 -6.76 16.15
CA ARG A 85 -0.53 -5.52 15.63
C ARG A 85 -0.33 -5.53 14.10
N TYR A 86 -0.90 -6.51 13.44
CA TYR A 86 -0.81 -6.71 12.00
C TYR A 86 -2.15 -7.24 11.48
N ILE A 87 -2.77 -6.53 10.55
CA ILE A 87 -4.09 -6.86 9.98
C ILE A 87 -4.07 -6.47 8.50
N ASN A 88 -4.44 -7.40 7.61
CA ASN A 88 -4.55 -7.18 6.16
C ASN A 88 -3.31 -6.48 5.56
N ASP A 89 -2.12 -7.05 5.79
CA ASP A 89 -0.83 -6.55 5.32
C ASP A 89 -0.49 -5.12 5.78
N VAL A 90 -1.08 -4.67 6.89
CA VAL A 90 -0.79 -3.38 7.50
C VAL A 90 -0.42 -3.56 8.97
N TYR A 91 0.72 -3.04 9.35
CA TYR A 91 1.12 -2.90 10.75
C TYR A 91 0.37 -1.76 11.42
N ILE A 92 -0.18 -2.03 12.60
CA ILE A 92 -0.69 -1.00 13.49
C ILE A 92 0.48 -0.53 14.35
N GLY A 93 1.16 0.48 13.85
CA GLY A 93 2.35 1.05 14.47
C GLY A 93 2.04 1.94 15.66
N LYS A 94 3.11 2.49 16.24
CA LYS A 94 3.02 3.45 17.34
C LYS A 94 2.51 4.80 16.83
N GLU A 95 1.96 5.60 17.73
CA GLU A 95 1.53 6.99 17.47
C GLU A 95 0.51 7.14 16.33
N GLY A 96 -0.26 6.08 16.03
CA GLY A 96 -1.29 6.09 15.01
C GLY A 96 -0.78 5.88 13.58
N TYR A 97 0.47 5.41 13.41
CA TYR A 97 0.96 5.03 12.10
C TYR A 97 0.35 3.70 11.63
N LEU A 98 -0.12 3.68 10.40
CA LEU A 98 -0.47 2.47 9.66
C LEU A 98 0.60 2.27 8.59
N ILE A 99 1.41 1.23 8.74
CA ILE A 99 2.58 0.99 7.89
C ILE A 99 2.35 -0.29 7.11
N ALA A 100 2.41 -0.22 5.78
CA ALA A 100 2.30 -1.41 4.95
C ALA A 100 3.41 -2.41 5.31
N LYS A 101 3.03 -3.68 5.43
CA LYS A 101 4.01 -4.75 5.63
C LYS A 101 4.74 -4.98 4.32
N GLU A 102 6.05 -4.90 4.39
CA GLU A 102 6.90 -5.26 3.26
C GLU A 102 6.80 -6.77 3.00
N SER A 103 6.72 -7.15 1.74
CA SER A 103 6.94 -8.54 1.34
C SER A 103 8.41 -8.92 1.53
N VAL A 104 8.64 -10.21 1.68
CA VAL A 104 10.03 -10.73 1.62
C VAL A 104 10.62 -10.34 0.26
N ALA A 105 11.81 -9.78 0.26
CA ALA A 105 12.46 -9.34 -0.97
C ALA A 105 12.75 -10.53 -1.90
N ASP A 106 12.19 -10.48 -3.10
CA ASP A 106 12.55 -11.38 -4.20
C ASP A 106 13.75 -10.79 -4.94
N TYR A 107 14.95 -11.18 -4.52
CA TYR A 107 16.18 -10.68 -5.11
C TYR A 107 16.31 -11.01 -6.60
N ASN A 108 15.75 -12.14 -7.09
CA ASN A 108 15.72 -12.42 -8.52
C ASN A 108 14.89 -11.38 -9.30
N ARG A 109 13.81 -10.90 -8.70
CA ARG A 109 13.01 -9.82 -9.29
C ARG A 109 13.75 -8.48 -9.23
N VAL A 110 14.39 -8.20 -8.09
CA VAL A 110 15.20 -6.99 -7.91
C VAL A 110 16.33 -6.94 -8.94
N ASP A 111 17.06 -8.05 -9.15
CA ASP A 111 18.15 -8.15 -10.10
C ASP A 111 17.66 -7.92 -11.55
N ARG A 112 16.54 -8.53 -11.94
CA ARG A 112 15.95 -8.28 -13.28
C ARG A 112 15.57 -6.81 -13.50
N LEU A 113 15.05 -6.14 -12.46
CA LEU A 113 14.73 -4.71 -12.54
C LEU A 113 15.99 -3.86 -12.66
N THR A 114 17.04 -4.15 -11.87
CA THR A 114 18.31 -3.46 -11.91
C THR A 114 19.02 -3.68 -13.26
N GLU A 115 18.97 -4.91 -13.79
CA GLU A 115 19.48 -5.21 -15.14
C GLU A 115 18.75 -4.40 -16.23
N SER A 116 17.45 -4.19 -16.07
CA SER A 116 16.69 -3.36 -17.01
C SER A 116 17.12 -1.89 -16.97
N ILE A 117 17.44 -1.37 -15.78
CA ILE A 117 18.01 0.00 -15.61
C ILE A 117 19.39 0.08 -16.27
N ASN A 118 20.25 -0.93 -16.04
CA ASN A 118 21.57 -0.99 -16.65
C ASN A 118 21.50 -1.05 -18.17
N LYS A 119 20.64 -1.89 -18.72
CA LYS A 119 20.38 -1.97 -20.18
C LYS A 119 19.86 -0.65 -20.76
N PHE A 120 18.98 0.05 -20.01
CA PHE A 120 18.54 1.37 -20.43
C PHE A 120 19.72 2.35 -20.53
N ALA A 121 20.57 2.39 -19.49
CA ALA A 121 21.76 3.25 -19.48
C ALA A 121 22.76 2.90 -20.59
N ASP A 122 22.89 1.63 -20.95
CA ASP A 122 23.75 1.16 -22.06
C ASP A 122 23.25 1.64 -23.44
N ASN A 123 21.93 1.76 -23.60
CA ASN A 123 21.31 2.12 -24.87
C ASN A 123 21.21 3.63 -25.11
N VAL A 124 21.30 4.46 -24.07
CA VAL A 124 21.28 5.90 -24.22
C VAL A 124 22.70 6.44 -24.42
N LYS A 125 22.91 7.27 -25.46
CA LYS A 125 24.20 7.85 -25.77
C LYS A 125 24.21 9.35 -25.39
N ASN A 126 25.30 9.81 -24.82
CA ASN A 126 25.50 11.23 -24.48
C ASN A 126 24.47 11.78 -23.48
N VAL A 127 23.88 10.92 -22.64
CA VAL A 127 22.92 11.29 -21.62
C VAL A 127 23.37 10.70 -20.28
N SER A 128 23.39 11.51 -19.23
CA SER A 128 23.60 11.03 -17.86
C SER A 128 22.32 10.40 -17.34
N VAL A 129 22.41 9.19 -16.83
CA VAL A 129 21.29 8.49 -16.21
C VAL A 129 21.44 8.58 -14.69
N ASP A 130 20.51 9.25 -14.05
CA ASP A 130 20.46 9.35 -12.60
C ASP A 130 19.32 8.46 -12.08
N PHE A 131 19.62 7.63 -11.10
CA PHE A 131 18.64 6.76 -10.46
C PHE A 131 18.56 7.07 -8.97
N MET A 132 17.35 7.24 -8.49
CA MET A 132 17.07 7.54 -7.09
C MET A 132 15.89 6.70 -6.60
N LEU A 133 16.14 5.85 -5.62
CA LEU A 133 15.10 5.07 -4.97
C LEU A 133 14.63 5.80 -3.71
N ILE A 134 13.32 6.01 -3.63
CA ILE A 134 12.70 6.70 -2.49
C ILE A 134 12.27 5.64 -1.47
N PRO A 135 12.81 5.69 -0.23
CA PRO A 135 12.44 4.74 0.80
C PRO A 135 11.00 4.90 1.25
N ASN A 136 10.39 3.79 1.67
CA ASN A 136 9.03 3.75 2.21
C ASN A 136 8.94 4.24 3.67
N THR A 137 7.70 4.39 4.13
CA THR A 137 7.39 4.73 5.53
C THR A 137 8.00 3.73 6.51
N SER A 138 8.05 2.43 6.16
CA SER A 138 8.61 1.34 6.97
C SER A 138 10.08 1.52 7.32
N LEU A 139 10.90 2.02 6.40
CA LEU A 139 12.30 2.30 6.66
C LEU A 139 12.50 3.62 7.42
N ILE A 140 11.84 4.69 6.98
CA ILE A 140 12.03 6.02 7.59
C ILE A 140 11.49 6.07 9.03
N TYR A 141 10.40 5.38 9.30
CA TYR A 141 9.75 5.30 10.61
C TYR A 141 9.81 3.90 11.22
N GLU A 142 10.95 3.21 11.08
CA GLU A 142 11.14 1.88 11.64
C GLU A 142 10.89 1.84 13.16
N ASP A 143 11.18 2.91 13.87
CA ASP A 143 10.89 3.08 15.30
C ASP A 143 9.37 3.10 15.63
N LYS A 144 8.53 3.32 14.63
CA LYS A 144 7.06 3.26 14.77
C LYS A 144 6.50 1.87 14.50
N LEU A 145 7.27 0.95 13.96
CA LEU A 145 6.84 -0.42 13.75
C LEU A 145 6.51 -1.12 15.08
N PRO A 146 5.60 -2.09 15.09
CA PRO A 146 5.33 -2.89 16.29
C PRO A 146 6.55 -3.75 16.66
N TYR A 147 6.59 -4.17 17.94
CA TYR A 147 7.67 -5.02 18.43
C TYR A 147 7.86 -6.26 17.55
N GLY A 148 9.11 -6.53 17.18
CA GLY A 148 9.49 -7.68 16.36
C GLY A 148 9.34 -7.47 14.84
N ALA A 149 8.72 -6.37 14.38
CA ALA A 149 8.70 -6.00 12.98
C ALA A 149 9.93 -5.16 12.64
N LYS A 150 10.49 -5.40 11.44
CA LYS A 150 11.63 -4.67 10.88
C LYS A 150 11.40 -4.40 9.41
N SER A 151 12.00 -3.35 8.89
CA SER A 151 12.11 -3.10 7.45
C SER A 151 13.31 -3.88 6.89
N ASN A 152 13.16 -4.45 5.70
CA ASN A 152 14.26 -5.05 4.92
C ASN A 152 14.68 -4.15 3.76
N GLU A 153 14.11 -2.96 3.67
CA GLU A 153 14.27 -2.08 2.52
C GLU A 153 15.69 -1.53 2.41
N LYS A 154 16.37 -1.33 3.55
CA LYS A 154 17.76 -0.84 3.55
C LYS A 154 18.71 -1.82 2.86
N GLU A 155 18.52 -3.12 3.11
CA GLU A 155 19.28 -4.19 2.46
C GLU A 155 18.98 -4.23 0.96
N VAL A 156 17.71 -4.08 0.56
CA VAL A 156 17.30 -4.03 -0.84
C VAL A 156 17.90 -2.83 -1.56
N ILE A 157 17.83 -1.64 -0.97
CA ILE A 157 18.45 -0.42 -1.52
C ILE A 157 19.95 -0.60 -1.70
N SER A 158 20.63 -1.14 -0.68
CA SER A 158 22.06 -1.44 -0.76
C SER A 158 22.40 -2.45 -1.85
N HIS A 159 21.58 -3.47 -2.02
CA HIS A 159 21.76 -4.48 -3.07
C HIS A 159 21.60 -3.85 -4.47
N ILE A 160 20.55 -3.06 -4.68
CA ILE A 160 20.32 -2.33 -5.93
C ILE A 160 21.51 -1.42 -6.26
N ASN A 161 21.94 -0.61 -5.30
CA ASN A 161 23.07 0.32 -5.51
C ASN A 161 24.37 -0.41 -5.89
N LYS A 162 24.59 -1.61 -5.36
CA LYS A 162 25.77 -2.44 -5.71
C LYS A 162 25.66 -3.12 -7.06
N SER A 163 24.44 -3.46 -7.50
CA SER A 163 24.18 -4.16 -8.77
C SER A 163 23.98 -3.21 -9.94
N THR A 164 23.89 -1.90 -9.66
CA THR A 164 23.75 -0.86 -10.69
C THR A 164 25.12 -0.59 -11.32
N SER A 165 25.15 -0.46 -12.66
CA SER A 165 26.38 -0.23 -13.41
C SER A 165 26.94 1.18 -13.21
N ASP A 166 28.24 1.36 -13.46
CA ASP A 166 28.92 2.67 -13.35
C ASP A 166 28.39 3.74 -14.32
N LYS A 167 27.55 3.34 -15.31
CA LYS A 167 26.88 4.27 -16.22
C LYS A 167 25.64 4.92 -15.62
N VAL A 168 25.19 4.45 -14.47
CA VAL A 168 24.01 4.97 -13.75
C VAL A 168 24.49 5.62 -12.45
N ASN A 169 24.19 6.87 -12.29
CA ASN A 169 24.48 7.58 -11.04
C ASN A 169 23.39 7.25 -10.01
N THR A 170 23.72 6.50 -8.99
CA THR A 170 22.80 6.22 -7.89
C THR A 170 22.86 7.32 -6.84
N ILE A 171 21.69 7.89 -6.50
CA ILE A 171 21.59 8.96 -5.51
C ILE A 171 20.79 8.43 -4.32
N ASP A 172 21.46 8.18 -3.20
CA ASP A 172 20.81 7.73 -1.97
C ASP A 172 20.29 8.93 -1.17
N VAL A 173 19.00 8.89 -0.86
CA VAL A 173 18.31 9.92 -0.07
C VAL A 173 17.86 9.41 1.30
N THR A 174 18.20 8.16 1.62
CA THR A 174 17.76 7.49 2.86
C THR A 174 18.20 8.25 4.09
N ASP A 175 19.48 8.57 4.19
CA ASP A 175 20.04 9.21 5.39
C ASP A 175 19.48 10.61 5.62
N VAL A 176 19.29 11.41 4.54
CA VAL A 176 18.70 12.75 4.68
C VAL A 176 17.23 12.66 5.12
N LEU A 177 16.47 11.70 4.63
CA LEU A 177 15.08 11.52 5.05
C LEU A 177 14.98 11.00 6.50
N ILE A 178 15.85 10.08 6.90
CA ILE A 178 15.95 9.62 8.30
C ILE A 178 16.30 10.78 9.23
N ALA A 179 17.30 11.60 8.88
CA ALA A 179 17.70 12.76 9.67
C ALA A 179 16.57 13.81 9.83
N LYS A 180 15.66 13.88 8.85
CA LYS A 180 14.53 14.80 8.83
C LYS A 180 13.18 14.18 9.19
N LYS A 181 13.16 12.93 9.68
CA LYS A 181 11.90 12.20 9.94
C LYS A 181 10.94 12.93 10.90
N ASN A 182 11.47 13.68 11.86
CA ASN A 182 10.67 14.45 12.83
C ASN A 182 9.87 15.60 12.18
N ASP A 183 10.18 15.97 10.96
CA ASP A 183 9.45 16.98 10.20
C ASP A 183 8.11 16.44 9.62
N GLY A 184 7.78 15.17 9.88
CA GLY A 184 6.53 14.56 9.44
C GLY A 184 6.50 14.35 7.93
N LEU A 185 7.45 13.59 7.41
CA LEU A 185 7.72 13.41 5.98
C LEU A 185 6.70 12.54 5.24
N TYR A 186 6.03 11.64 5.93
CA TYR A 186 5.02 10.74 5.37
C TYR A 186 3.67 10.92 6.07
N TYR A 187 2.60 10.48 5.41
CA TYR A 187 1.29 10.41 6.06
C TYR A 187 1.27 9.24 7.05
N LYS A 188 0.49 9.39 8.13
CA LYS A 188 0.40 8.34 9.16
C LYS A 188 -0.43 7.14 8.72
N THR A 189 -1.43 7.37 7.87
CA THR A 189 -2.43 6.36 7.46
C THR A 189 -2.43 6.09 5.97
N ASP A 190 -1.40 6.57 5.28
CA ASP A 190 -1.21 6.43 3.85
C ASP A 190 0.29 6.16 3.58
N HIS A 191 0.61 5.39 2.56
CA HIS A 191 1.98 5.04 2.18
C HIS A 191 2.72 6.16 1.45
N HIS A 192 2.03 7.24 1.06
CA HIS A 192 2.64 8.32 0.32
C HIS A 192 3.49 9.23 1.23
N TRP A 193 4.54 9.77 0.63
CA TRP A 193 5.30 10.86 1.19
C TRP A 193 4.57 12.19 1.04
N LYS A 194 4.98 13.18 1.83
CA LYS A 194 4.48 14.56 1.75
C LYS A 194 5.42 15.44 0.94
N THR A 195 4.94 16.59 0.50
CA THR A 195 5.72 17.62 -0.22
C THR A 195 7.04 17.95 0.46
N LYS A 196 7.08 17.91 1.80
CA LYS A 196 8.31 18.17 2.56
C LYS A 196 9.39 17.13 2.32
N ALA A 197 9.03 15.85 2.24
CA ALA A 197 9.99 14.80 1.88
C ALA A 197 10.49 14.98 0.45
N ALA A 198 9.58 15.24 -0.50
CA ALA A 198 9.94 15.54 -1.88
C ALA A 198 10.90 16.75 -1.97
N TYR A 199 10.69 17.79 -1.17
CA TYR A 199 11.58 18.94 -1.09
C TYR A 199 12.99 18.57 -0.60
N TYR A 200 13.13 17.78 0.46
CA TYR A 200 14.44 17.33 0.93
C TYR A 200 15.14 16.42 -0.08
N THR A 201 14.40 15.55 -0.72
CA THR A 201 14.90 14.70 -1.80
C THR A 201 15.38 15.53 -2.99
N PHE A 202 14.60 16.52 -3.41
CA PHE A 202 15.01 17.45 -4.47
C PHE A 202 16.29 18.22 -4.09
N ARG A 203 16.39 18.68 -2.85
CA ARG A 203 17.61 19.37 -2.39
C ARG A 203 18.83 18.48 -2.44
N GLN A 204 18.70 17.21 -2.07
CA GLN A 204 19.78 16.23 -2.17
C GLN A 204 20.22 16.02 -3.62
N TYR A 205 19.26 15.90 -4.53
CA TYR A 205 19.51 15.79 -5.96
C TYR A 205 20.19 17.05 -6.51
N ALA A 206 19.68 18.22 -6.17
CA ALA A 206 20.26 19.50 -6.59
C ALA A 206 21.71 19.65 -6.11
N ALA A 207 21.98 19.29 -4.85
CA ALA A 207 23.35 19.30 -4.31
C ALA A 207 24.27 18.34 -5.08
N TYR A 208 23.78 17.13 -5.41
CA TYR A 208 24.52 16.18 -6.23
C TYR A 208 24.85 16.74 -7.62
N LYS A 209 23.94 17.51 -8.23
CA LYS A 209 24.16 18.16 -9.53
C LYS A 209 24.92 19.49 -9.45
N GLY A 210 25.33 19.94 -8.27
CA GLY A 210 25.96 21.26 -8.09
C GLY A 210 25.00 22.43 -8.34
N ILE A 211 23.68 22.20 -8.28
CA ILE A 211 22.65 23.21 -8.46
C ILE A 211 22.30 23.81 -7.10
N THR A 212 22.35 25.14 -6.99
CA THR A 212 21.86 25.82 -5.79
C THR A 212 20.39 26.18 -5.98
N PRO A 213 19.46 25.51 -5.28
CA PRO A 213 18.05 25.83 -5.38
C PRO A 213 17.76 27.22 -4.86
N VAL A 214 16.98 28.02 -5.59
CA VAL A 214 16.54 29.36 -5.15
C VAL A 214 15.46 29.15 -4.08
N SER A 215 15.61 29.80 -2.94
CA SER A 215 14.56 29.83 -1.92
C SER A 215 13.56 30.92 -2.27
N TYR A 216 12.35 30.51 -2.69
CA TYR A 216 11.25 31.46 -2.83
C TYR A 216 10.55 31.60 -1.47
N THR A 217 10.54 32.81 -0.93
CA THR A 217 9.85 33.14 0.32
C THR A 217 8.31 33.19 0.16
N HIS A 218 7.83 33.25 -1.09
CA HIS A 218 6.43 33.31 -1.44
C HIS A 218 6.12 32.40 -2.64
N LEU A 219 5.91 31.12 -2.42
CA LEU A 219 5.21 30.25 -3.36
C LEU A 219 3.72 30.34 -3.03
N THR A 220 2.99 31.23 -3.68
CA THR A 220 1.55 31.09 -3.82
C THR A 220 1.31 29.95 -4.80
N LEU A 221 1.10 28.75 -4.31
CA LEU A 221 0.49 27.69 -5.12
C LEU A 221 -0.87 28.21 -5.59
N PRO A 222 -1.23 28.05 -6.87
CA PRO A 222 -2.58 28.33 -7.31
C PRO A 222 -3.53 27.47 -6.49
N THR A 223 -4.33 28.10 -5.64
CA THR A 223 -5.28 27.46 -4.72
C THR A 223 -6.57 27.00 -5.41
N LYS A 224 -6.62 27.00 -6.74
CA LYS A 224 -7.74 26.50 -7.53
C LYS A 224 -7.27 25.39 -8.46
N LEU A 225 -7.46 24.15 -8.03
CA LEU A 225 -7.80 23.06 -8.93
C LEU A 225 -9.27 23.26 -9.28
N GLU A 226 -9.53 23.91 -10.41
CA GLU A 226 -10.85 23.83 -11.05
C GLU A 226 -10.92 22.46 -11.71
N VAL A 227 -11.77 21.59 -11.17
CA VAL A 227 -12.22 20.35 -11.79
C VAL A 227 -13.45 20.66 -12.60
#